data_470c3fd606c39cf379048fbcb3ce9a86
#
_entry.id   470c3fd606c39cf379048fbcb3ce9a86
#
_cell.length_a   1.000
_cell.length_b   1.000
_cell.length_c   1.000
_cell.angle_alpha   90.00
_cell.angle_beta   90.00
_cell.angle_gamma   90.00
#
_symmetry.space_group_name_H-M   'P 1'
#
loop_
_entity.id
_entity.type
_entity.pdbx_description
1 polymer ?
#
loop_
_entity_poly.entity_id
_entity_poly.type
_entity_poly.pdbx_seq_one_letter_code
_entity_poly.pdbx_strand_id
1 'polypeptide(L)'
;QVAMTEGATHFVTATTFQALSGKPVYLDQWDARMPNAMAHIDLSRAADLIVVAPASADFLARIASGMADDLLATMVLARDCPLLVAPAMNRQMWENPATQRNIAQLQSDGVEILGPASGEQACGEVGAGRMLEPEEIVEAVIAFFAPKVLAGRKVLMTAGPTFEAIDPVRGITNLSSGRMGYAVARAARQAGAEVTLVSGPVGLAAPQGVERIAIRSALDMHAAVMARADEADIFIGVAAVADYRVDNAAEHKLKKDTGGIPPIE
;
A
#
# COMPACT_ATOMS: atom_id res chain seq x y z
N GLN A 1 -17.08 11.30 10.03
CA GLN A 1 -16.90 12.18 11.20
C GLN A 1 -15.40 12.27 11.54
N VAL A 2 -15.00 13.37 12.19
CA VAL A 2 -13.59 13.58 12.57
C VAL A 2 -13.52 13.83 14.07
N ALA A 3 -12.62 13.09 14.73
CA ALA A 3 -12.19 13.35 16.10
C ALA A 3 -10.69 13.67 16.08
N MET A 4 -10.24 14.62 16.88
CA MET A 4 -8.84 15.03 16.96
C MET A 4 -8.36 14.98 18.39
N THR A 5 -7.13 14.52 18.59
CA THR A 5 -6.43 14.69 19.87
C THR A 5 -5.98 16.15 20.03
N GLU A 6 -5.68 16.57 21.26
CA GLU A 6 -5.09 17.88 21.52
C GLU A 6 -3.80 18.08 20.69
N GLY A 7 -2.93 17.05 20.64
CA GLY A 7 -1.71 17.08 19.83
C GLY A 7 -1.96 17.36 18.35
N ALA A 8 -3.03 16.82 17.77
CA ALA A 8 -3.37 17.06 16.37
C ALA A 8 -3.72 18.52 16.08
N THR A 9 -4.26 19.26 17.06
CA THR A 9 -4.66 20.67 16.89
C THR A 9 -3.47 21.62 16.71
N HIS A 10 -2.25 21.20 17.06
CA HIS A 10 -1.04 21.97 16.82
C HIS A 10 -0.62 21.96 15.34
N PHE A 11 -1.09 20.99 14.56
CA PHE A 11 -0.74 20.85 13.15
C PHE A 11 -1.88 21.33 12.23
N VAL A 12 -3.12 21.00 12.55
CA VAL A 12 -4.31 21.34 11.76
C VAL A 12 -5.44 21.75 12.70
N THR A 13 -6.15 22.83 12.36
CA THR A 13 -7.28 23.27 13.18
C THR A 13 -8.54 22.44 12.92
N ALA A 14 -9.39 22.32 13.95
CA ALA A 14 -10.70 21.68 13.82
C ALA A 14 -11.56 22.33 12.72
N THR A 15 -11.44 23.65 12.54
CA THR A 15 -12.15 24.42 11.50
C THR A 15 -11.83 23.92 10.10
N THR A 16 -10.58 23.53 9.84
CA THR A 16 -10.16 22.99 8.52
C THR A 16 -10.92 21.70 8.22
N PHE A 17 -10.95 20.75 9.16
CA PHE A 17 -11.65 19.49 8.95
C PHE A 17 -13.18 19.67 8.96
N GLN A 18 -13.70 20.61 9.72
CA GLN A 18 -15.13 20.95 9.68
C GLN A 18 -15.54 21.51 8.32
N ALA A 19 -14.73 22.40 7.75
CA ALA A 19 -14.99 22.97 6.42
C ALA A 19 -14.92 21.89 5.33
N LEU A 20 -13.94 20.97 5.39
CA LEU A 20 -13.76 19.91 4.40
C LEU A 20 -14.81 18.80 4.51
N SER A 21 -15.20 18.42 5.73
CA SER A 21 -16.14 17.32 5.95
C SER A 21 -17.62 17.75 5.96
N GLY A 22 -17.89 19.05 6.16
CA GLY A 22 -19.24 19.59 6.37
C GLY A 22 -19.88 19.12 7.70
N LYS A 23 -19.08 18.55 8.61
CA LYS A 23 -19.55 17.97 9.88
C LYS A 23 -18.76 18.52 11.06
N PRO A 24 -19.34 18.55 12.29
CA PRO A 24 -18.61 18.93 13.48
C PRO A 24 -17.38 18.07 13.70
N VAL A 25 -16.31 18.68 14.22
CA VAL A 25 -15.10 18.00 14.68
C VAL A 25 -15.16 17.88 16.20
N TYR A 26 -14.81 16.71 16.70
CA TYR A 26 -14.87 16.40 18.12
C TYR A 26 -13.45 16.43 18.71
N LEU A 27 -13.27 17.17 19.80
CA LEU A 27 -11.97 17.38 20.45
C LEU A 27 -11.91 16.83 21.87
N ASP A 28 -13.06 16.80 22.55
CA ASP A 28 -13.15 16.51 23.96
C ASP A 28 -14.24 15.48 24.24
N GLN A 29 -13.96 14.55 25.15
CA GLN A 29 -14.94 13.56 25.63
C GLN A 29 -16.10 14.20 26.44
N TRP A 30 -15.89 15.42 26.95
CA TRP A 30 -16.85 16.17 27.72
C TRP A 30 -17.61 17.24 26.90
N ASP A 31 -17.61 17.09 25.58
CA ASP A 31 -18.27 18.03 24.68
C ASP A 31 -19.77 18.14 24.99
N ALA A 32 -20.18 19.30 25.52
CA ALA A 32 -21.58 19.57 25.91
C ALA A 32 -22.57 19.58 24.73
N ARG A 33 -22.09 19.55 23.47
CA ARG A 33 -22.95 19.42 22.27
C ARG A 33 -23.52 18.01 22.14
N MET A 34 -22.94 17.02 22.83
CA MET A 34 -23.43 15.64 22.84
C MET A 34 -24.53 15.48 23.88
N PRO A 35 -25.75 15.01 23.49
CA PRO A 35 -26.95 15.05 24.35
C PRO A 35 -26.82 14.27 25.68
N ASN A 36 -25.97 13.23 25.71
CA ASN A 36 -25.82 12.33 26.87
C ASN A 36 -24.41 12.40 27.50
N ALA A 37 -23.56 13.35 27.07
CA ALA A 37 -22.16 13.47 27.50
C ALA A 37 -21.33 12.19 27.29
N MET A 38 -21.73 11.35 26.33
CA MET A 38 -21.04 10.08 25.99
C MET A 38 -20.57 10.08 24.53
N ALA A 39 -19.89 11.14 24.13
CA ALA A 39 -19.39 11.32 22.76
C ALA A 39 -18.64 10.08 22.24
N HIS A 40 -17.79 9.47 23.06
CA HIS A 40 -17.01 8.28 22.71
C HIS A 40 -17.89 7.06 22.37
N ILE A 41 -19.03 6.88 23.06
CA ILE A 41 -19.96 5.77 22.78
C ILE A 41 -20.72 6.03 21.48
N ASP A 42 -21.30 7.23 21.34
CA ASP A 42 -22.12 7.55 20.17
C ASP A 42 -21.31 7.56 18.88
N LEU A 43 -20.07 8.10 18.93
CA LEU A 43 -19.19 8.15 17.79
C LEU A 43 -18.65 6.76 17.40
N SER A 44 -18.30 5.93 18.40
CA SER A 44 -17.80 4.57 18.11
C SER A 44 -18.90 3.66 17.55
N ARG A 45 -20.12 3.75 18.09
CA ARG A 45 -21.27 2.96 17.60
C ARG A 45 -21.79 3.40 16.23
N ALA A 46 -21.62 4.68 15.89
CA ALA A 46 -21.99 5.21 14.58
C ALA A 46 -20.94 4.92 13.49
N ALA A 47 -19.82 4.31 13.83
CA ALA A 47 -18.72 4.05 12.91
C ALA A 47 -18.76 2.60 12.39
N ASP A 48 -18.70 2.43 11.07
CA ASP A 48 -18.44 1.14 10.44
C ASP A 48 -16.94 0.78 10.47
N LEU A 49 -16.09 1.78 10.65
CA LEU A 49 -14.63 1.68 10.72
C LEU A 49 -14.05 2.92 11.39
N ILE A 50 -13.06 2.73 12.25
CA ILE A 50 -12.23 3.83 12.76
C ILE A 50 -10.87 3.79 12.07
N VAL A 51 -10.43 4.93 11.54
CA VAL A 51 -9.09 5.11 10.94
C VAL A 51 -8.35 6.19 11.72
N VAL A 52 -7.20 5.85 12.26
CA VAL A 52 -6.30 6.81 12.94
C VAL A 52 -5.14 7.15 12.03
N ALA A 53 -5.11 8.36 11.50
CA ALA A 53 -4.10 8.86 10.57
C ALA A 53 -3.78 10.34 10.83
N PRO A 54 -2.57 10.68 11.29
CA PRO A 54 -1.49 9.78 11.69
C PRO A 54 -1.71 9.13 13.06
N ALA A 55 -1.07 7.96 13.28
CA ALA A 55 -0.93 7.35 14.59
C ALA A 55 0.52 7.53 15.10
N SER A 56 0.72 8.40 16.08
CA SER A 56 2.03 8.62 16.70
C SER A 56 2.45 7.43 17.57
N ALA A 57 3.75 7.31 17.88
CA ALA A 57 4.26 6.28 18.79
C ALA A 57 3.58 6.35 20.17
N ASP A 58 3.32 7.56 20.68
CA ASP A 58 2.59 7.77 21.93
C ASP A 58 1.15 7.22 21.85
N PHE A 59 0.41 7.58 20.79
CA PHE A 59 -0.95 7.11 20.62
C PHE A 59 -1.02 5.57 20.47
N LEU A 60 -0.09 4.98 19.71
CA LEU A 60 0.00 3.51 19.59
C LEU A 60 0.28 2.85 20.94
N ALA A 61 1.16 3.42 21.77
CA ALA A 61 1.45 2.90 23.10
C ALA A 61 0.21 2.97 24.02
N ARG A 62 -0.54 4.10 23.99
CA ARG A 62 -1.75 4.29 24.79
C ARG A 62 -2.81 3.24 24.44
N ILE A 63 -3.14 3.07 23.17
CA ILE A 63 -4.19 2.11 22.76
C ILE A 63 -3.74 0.66 22.95
N ALA A 64 -2.44 0.33 22.78
CA ALA A 64 -1.90 -0.99 23.09
C ALA A 64 -1.98 -1.34 24.59
N SER A 65 -1.98 -0.33 25.46
CA SER A 65 -2.11 -0.48 26.92
C SER A 65 -3.55 -0.35 27.42
N GLY A 66 -4.52 -0.11 26.54
CA GLY A 66 -5.94 0.09 26.93
C GLY A 66 -6.21 1.39 27.67
N MET A 67 -5.38 2.42 27.47
CA MET A 67 -5.62 3.75 28.06
C MET A 67 -6.82 4.43 27.38
N ALA A 68 -7.57 5.19 28.17
CA ALA A 68 -8.78 5.90 27.75
C ALA A 68 -8.82 7.32 28.39
N ASP A 69 -7.73 8.05 28.21
CA ASP A 69 -7.50 9.35 28.87
C ASP A 69 -7.86 10.55 27.99
N ASP A 70 -8.17 10.32 26.72
CA ASP A 70 -8.75 11.31 25.80
C ASP A 70 -9.93 10.71 25.00
N LEU A 71 -10.62 11.56 24.23
CA LEU A 71 -11.77 11.14 23.42
C LEU A 71 -11.41 10.01 22.44
N LEU A 72 -10.30 10.14 21.70
CA LEU A 72 -9.96 9.18 20.66
C LEU A 72 -9.54 7.82 21.25
N ALA A 73 -8.72 7.82 22.31
CA ALA A 73 -8.32 6.60 23.02
C ALA A 73 -9.54 5.90 23.63
N THR A 74 -10.48 6.68 24.21
CA THR A 74 -11.73 6.15 24.75
C THR A 74 -12.63 5.56 23.67
N MET A 75 -12.76 6.24 22.51
CA MET A 75 -13.48 5.70 21.34
C MET A 75 -12.88 4.38 20.85
N VAL A 76 -11.55 4.32 20.77
CA VAL A 76 -10.84 3.09 20.36
C VAL A 76 -11.11 1.95 21.34
N LEU A 77 -11.11 2.20 22.65
CA LEU A 77 -11.39 1.17 23.65
C LEU A 77 -12.87 0.74 23.66
N ALA A 78 -13.79 1.67 23.38
CA ALA A 78 -15.24 1.45 23.41
C ALA A 78 -15.81 0.92 22.08
N ARG A 79 -14.98 0.79 21.03
CA ARG A 79 -15.45 0.40 19.71
C ARG A 79 -15.94 -1.04 19.65
N ASP A 80 -16.90 -1.28 18.78
CA ASP A 80 -17.33 -2.60 18.30
C ASP A 80 -17.12 -2.76 16.77
N CYS A 81 -16.53 -1.74 16.13
CA CYS A 81 -16.13 -1.76 14.73
C CYS A 81 -14.61 -1.97 14.58
N PRO A 82 -14.13 -2.36 13.39
CA PRO A 82 -12.71 -2.48 13.11
C PRO A 82 -11.93 -1.18 13.29
N LEU A 83 -10.61 -1.31 13.48
CA LEU A 83 -9.67 -0.20 13.64
C LEU A 83 -8.49 -0.37 12.69
N LEU A 84 -8.23 0.67 11.91
CA LEU A 84 -7.03 0.81 11.09
C LEU A 84 -6.17 1.95 11.65
N VAL A 85 -4.87 1.76 11.75
CA VAL A 85 -3.94 2.81 12.20
C VAL A 85 -2.82 3.01 11.18
N ALA A 86 -2.53 4.26 10.85
CA ALA A 86 -1.45 4.65 9.94
C ALA A 86 -0.30 5.28 10.75
N PRO A 87 0.75 4.49 11.13
CA PRO A 87 1.86 4.98 11.92
C PRO A 87 2.63 6.12 11.23
N ALA A 88 3.02 7.13 12.03
CA ALA A 88 3.86 8.23 11.60
C ALA A 88 4.82 8.64 12.72
N MET A 89 6.12 8.44 12.48
CA MET A 89 7.18 8.77 13.43
C MET A 89 8.53 8.73 12.72
N ASN A 90 9.61 9.16 13.37
CA ASN A 90 10.92 8.98 12.79
C ASN A 90 11.36 7.50 12.84
N ARG A 91 12.40 7.16 12.07
CA ARG A 91 12.88 5.79 11.91
C ARG A 91 13.27 5.15 13.24
N GLN A 92 14.03 5.86 14.09
CA GLN A 92 14.49 5.31 15.39
C GLN A 92 13.31 5.03 16.33
N MET A 93 12.28 5.88 16.32
CA MET A 93 11.06 5.63 17.09
C MET A 93 10.32 4.40 16.55
N TRP A 94 10.24 4.23 15.22
CA TRP A 94 9.62 3.06 14.61
C TRP A 94 10.37 1.78 14.93
N GLU A 95 11.70 1.77 14.76
CA GLU A 95 12.56 0.61 15.01
C GLU A 95 12.73 0.31 16.50
N ASN A 96 12.29 1.20 17.40
CA ASN A 96 12.42 0.99 18.83
C ASN A 96 11.67 -0.26 19.30
N PRO A 97 12.31 -1.14 20.11
CA PRO A 97 11.67 -2.36 20.60
C PRO A 97 10.35 -2.12 21.35
N ALA A 98 10.17 -0.98 22.03
CA ALA A 98 8.91 -0.63 22.67
C ALA A 98 7.79 -0.41 21.63
N THR A 99 8.07 0.34 20.56
CA THR A 99 7.11 0.56 19.46
C THR A 99 6.77 -0.75 18.78
N GLN A 100 7.76 -1.59 18.48
CA GLN A 100 7.51 -2.87 17.81
C GLN A 100 6.69 -3.84 18.69
N ARG A 101 6.87 -3.85 20.02
CA ARG A 101 5.99 -4.61 20.93
C ARG A 101 4.55 -4.09 20.90
N ASN A 102 4.36 -2.77 20.90
CA ASN A 102 3.02 -2.17 20.84
C ASN A 102 2.33 -2.51 19.52
N ILE A 103 3.05 -2.46 18.40
CA ILE A 103 2.52 -2.87 17.09
C ILE A 103 2.12 -4.34 17.09
N ALA A 104 2.98 -5.24 17.59
CA ALA A 104 2.67 -6.66 17.68
C ALA A 104 1.43 -6.94 18.57
N GLN A 105 1.31 -6.22 19.70
CA GLN A 105 0.13 -6.31 20.55
C GLN A 105 -1.13 -5.85 19.83
N LEU A 106 -1.09 -4.69 19.16
CA LEU A 106 -2.24 -4.17 18.42
C LEU A 106 -2.67 -5.11 17.29
N GLN A 107 -1.71 -5.71 16.57
CA GLN A 107 -2.02 -6.72 15.55
C GLN A 107 -2.67 -7.96 16.16
N SER A 108 -2.19 -8.43 17.33
CA SER A 108 -2.82 -9.52 18.08
C SER A 108 -4.24 -9.20 18.53
N ASP A 109 -4.52 -7.92 18.81
CA ASP A 109 -5.84 -7.42 19.19
C ASP A 109 -6.75 -7.15 17.97
N GLY A 110 -6.31 -7.50 16.76
CA GLY A 110 -7.08 -7.36 15.53
C GLY A 110 -7.07 -5.96 14.92
N VAL A 111 -6.09 -5.12 15.30
CA VAL A 111 -5.90 -3.79 14.68
C VAL A 111 -5.09 -3.95 13.39
N GLU A 112 -5.56 -3.38 12.29
CA GLU A 112 -4.84 -3.37 11.03
C GLU A 112 -3.87 -2.19 10.99
N ILE A 113 -2.60 -2.48 10.68
CA ILE A 113 -1.52 -1.50 10.60
C ILE A 113 -1.27 -1.13 9.14
N LEU A 114 -1.50 0.13 8.80
CA LEU A 114 -1.32 0.67 7.46
C LEU A 114 0.07 1.29 7.31
N GLY A 115 1.02 0.56 6.78
CA GLY A 115 2.41 0.99 6.65
C GLY A 115 3.24 0.71 7.91
N PRO A 116 4.21 1.57 8.29
CA PRO A 116 4.56 2.82 7.63
C PRO A 116 5.29 2.63 6.29
N ALA A 117 5.30 3.66 5.46
CA ALA A 117 6.15 3.74 4.29
C ALA A 117 7.61 4.00 4.65
N SER A 118 8.50 3.69 3.71
CA SER A 118 9.91 4.09 3.79
C SER A 118 10.14 5.31 2.89
N GLY A 119 10.91 6.26 3.36
CA GLY A 119 11.23 7.47 2.60
C GLY A 119 11.94 8.52 3.43
N GLU A 120 12.13 9.71 2.83
CA GLU A 120 12.68 10.87 3.50
C GLU A 120 11.68 11.39 4.55
N GLN A 121 12.19 11.70 5.73
CA GLN A 121 11.42 12.19 6.88
C GLN A 121 11.73 13.67 7.12
N ALA A 122 10.87 14.36 7.87
CA ALA A 122 11.01 15.79 8.16
C ALA A 122 12.33 16.16 8.87
N CYS A 123 12.96 15.20 9.56
CA CYS A 123 14.28 15.38 10.18
C CYS A 123 15.46 15.16 9.21
N GLY A 124 15.21 14.88 7.92
CA GLY A 124 16.23 14.60 6.92
C GLY A 124 16.77 13.17 6.93
N GLU A 125 16.22 12.29 7.75
CA GLU A 125 16.56 10.87 7.75
C GLU A 125 15.76 10.11 6.68
N VAL A 126 16.30 9.00 6.21
CA VAL A 126 15.63 8.08 5.27
C VAL A 126 15.43 6.73 5.94
N GLY A 127 14.21 6.21 5.88
CA GLY A 127 13.87 4.91 6.45
C GLY A 127 12.38 4.73 6.68
N ALA A 128 12.02 3.62 7.34
CA ALA A 128 10.65 3.33 7.71
C ALA A 128 10.16 4.30 8.81
N GLY A 129 8.89 4.68 8.75
CA GLY A 129 8.27 5.58 9.74
C GLY A 129 7.40 6.67 9.13
N ARG A 130 7.48 6.89 7.81
CA ARG A 130 6.62 7.83 7.10
C ARG A 130 5.21 7.28 7.00
N MET A 131 4.19 8.11 7.31
CA MET A 131 2.79 7.74 7.07
C MET A 131 2.58 7.43 5.58
N LEU A 132 1.73 6.46 5.28
CA LEU A 132 1.24 6.24 3.92
C LEU A 132 0.63 7.52 3.35
N GLU A 133 0.70 7.68 2.02
CA GLU A 133 0.03 8.79 1.35
C GLU A 133 -1.50 8.66 1.52
N PRO A 134 -2.24 9.78 1.53
CA PRO A 134 -3.71 9.76 1.72
C PRO A 134 -4.43 8.82 0.75
N GLU A 135 -3.98 8.75 -0.50
CA GLU A 135 -4.53 7.88 -1.53
C GLU A 135 -4.35 6.41 -1.19
N GLU A 136 -3.21 6.02 -0.61
CA GLU A 136 -2.94 4.65 -0.18
C GLU A 136 -3.82 4.26 1.02
N ILE A 137 -4.06 5.19 1.96
CA ILE A 137 -4.97 4.98 3.09
C ILE A 137 -6.41 4.80 2.59
N VAL A 138 -6.85 5.63 1.64
CA VAL A 138 -8.18 5.50 1.01
C VAL A 138 -8.29 4.16 0.28
N GLU A 139 -7.28 3.74 -0.47
CA GLU A 139 -7.28 2.42 -1.11
C GLU A 139 -7.38 1.28 -0.10
N ALA A 140 -6.69 1.37 1.05
CA ALA A 140 -6.78 0.38 2.12
C ALA A 140 -8.20 0.32 2.71
N VAL A 141 -8.85 1.46 2.93
CA VAL A 141 -10.24 1.53 3.39
C VAL A 141 -11.21 0.91 2.38
N ILE A 142 -11.05 1.23 1.09
CA ILE A 142 -11.85 0.61 0.02
C ILE A 142 -11.63 -0.90 0.00
N ALA A 143 -10.38 -1.33 0.08
CA ALA A 143 -10.02 -2.74 0.13
C ALA A 143 -10.63 -3.43 1.35
N PHE A 144 -10.68 -2.77 2.50
CA PHE A 144 -11.27 -3.31 3.71
C PHE A 144 -12.75 -3.70 3.52
N PHE A 145 -13.54 -2.82 2.91
CA PHE A 145 -14.96 -3.06 2.64
C PHE A 145 -15.23 -3.89 1.37
N ALA A 146 -14.24 -4.11 0.51
CA ALA A 146 -14.41 -4.89 -0.71
C ALA A 146 -14.72 -6.37 -0.39
N PRO A 147 -15.68 -7.00 -1.08
CA PRO A 147 -15.94 -8.42 -0.95
C PRO A 147 -14.69 -9.26 -1.25
N LYS A 148 -14.32 -10.14 -0.33
CA LYS A 148 -13.10 -10.97 -0.45
C LYS A 148 -13.37 -12.25 -1.27
N VAL A 149 -13.90 -12.08 -2.49
CA VAL A 149 -14.30 -13.19 -3.37
C VAL A 149 -13.14 -14.08 -3.84
N LEU A 150 -11.89 -13.58 -3.70
CA LEU A 150 -10.68 -14.32 -4.04
C LEU A 150 -9.85 -14.68 -2.80
N ALA A 151 -10.46 -14.66 -1.59
CA ALA A 151 -9.75 -15.03 -0.36
C ALA A 151 -9.19 -16.45 -0.47
N GLY A 152 -7.89 -16.61 -0.11
CA GLY A 152 -7.17 -17.87 -0.18
C GLY A 152 -6.79 -18.33 -1.60
N ARG A 153 -7.02 -17.52 -2.63
CA ARG A 153 -6.60 -17.82 -4.00
C ARG A 153 -5.25 -17.17 -4.31
N LYS A 154 -4.39 -17.93 -4.98
CA LYS A 154 -3.11 -17.48 -5.53
C LYS A 154 -3.30 -17.06 -6.98
N VAL A 155 -3.06 -15.79 -7.27
CA VAL A 155 -3.17 -15.20 -8.61
C VAL A 155 -1.80 -14.87 -9.14
N LEU A 156 -1.40 -15.52 -10.23
CA LEU A 156 -0.18 -15.23 -10.99
C LEU A 156 -0.56 -14.36 -12.20
N MET A 157 0.13 -13.24 -12.36
CA MET A 157 -0.17 -12.30 -13.44
C MET A 157 1.07 -11.85 -14.18
N THR A 158 0.88 -11.46 -15.45
CA THR A 158 1.91 -10.75 -16.21
C THR A 158 1.46 -9.33 -16.52
N ALA A 159 2.39 -8.35 -16.54
CA ALA A 159 2.11 -6.96 -16.91
C ALA A 159 3.30 -6.27 -17.55
N GLY A 160 3.03 -5.12 -18.17
CA GLY A 160 4.04 -4.30 -18.82
C GLY A 160 4.54 -4.89 -20.13
N PRO A 161 5.47 -4.20 -20.81
CA PRO A 161 6.11 -4.69 -22.03
C PRO A 161 7.26 -5.61 -21.69
N THR A 162 7.65 -6.47 -22.64
CA THR A 162 9.00 -7.04 -22.64
C THR A 162 9.96 -6.16 -23.44
N PHE A 163 11.26 -6.32 -23.22
CA PHE A 163 12.32 -5.63 -23.91
C PHE A 163 13.34 -6.64 -24.42
N GLU A 164 13.37 -6.80 -25.74
CA GLU A 164 14.27 -7.74 -26.41
C GLU A 164 15.53 -6.99 -26.87
N ALA A 165 16.63 -7.25 -26.21
CA ALA A 165 17.86 -6.52 -26.46
C ALA A 165 18.45 -6.85 -27.85
N ILE A 166 18.80 -5.83 -28.62
CA ILE A 166 19.64 -5.93 -29.84
C ILE A 166 21.11 -5.82 -29.44
N ASP A 167 21.40 -4.87 -28.56
CA ASP A 167 22.70 -4.65 -27.92
C ASP A 167 22.47 -3.98 -26.52
N PRO A 168 23.53 -3.66 -25.78
CA PRO A 168 23.36 -3.05 -24.43
C PRO A 168 22.54 -1.75 -24.39
N VAL A 169 22.36 -1.06 -25.53
CA VAL A 169 21.70 0.25 -25.59
C VAL A 169 20.44 0.30 -26.46
N ARG A 170 20.18 -0.74 -27.28
CA ARG A 170 19.03 -0.81 -28.19
C ARG A 170 18.26 -2.11 -28.02
N GLY A 171 16.95 -2.06 -28.25
CA GLY A 171 16.08 -3.24 -28.20
C GLY A 171 14.74 -3.02 -28.87
N ILE A 172 13.97 -4.09 -28.97
CA ILE A 172 12.61 -4.15 -29.46
C ILE A 172 11.70 -4.20 -28.23
N THR A 173 10.66 -3.38 -28.19
CA THR A 173 9.70 -3.35 -27.09
C THR A 173 8.35 -2.81 -27.56
N ASN A 174 7.30 -3.11 -26.84
CA ASN A 174 5.97 -2.55 -27.03
C ASN A 174 5.80 -1.26 -26.22
N LEU A 175 4.99 -0.32 -26.73
CA LEU A 175 4.65 0.93 -26.03
C LEU A 175 3.55 0.68 -24.98
N SER A 176 3.78 -0.26 -24.07
CA SER A 176 2.85 -0.55 -22.97
C SER A 176 3.29 0.15 -21.69
N SER A 177 2.37 0.88 -21.06
CA SER A 177 2.60 1.50 -19.75
C SER A 177 2.46 0.54 -18.57
N GLY A 178 1.90 -0.65 -18.77
CA GLY A 178 1.59 -1.62 -17.72
C GLY A 178 0.39 -1.25 -16.82
N ARG A 179 -0.22 -0.08 -17.00
CA ARG A 179 -1.28 0.44 -16.09
C ARG A 179 -2.44 -0.53 -15.90
N MET A 180 -2.92 -1.18 -16.96
CA MET A 180 -4.04 -2.13 -16.88
C MET A 180 -3.67 -3.32 -16.00
N GLY A 181 -2.52 -3.97 -16.23
CA GLY A 181 -2.07 -5.11 -15.42
C GLY A 181 -1.88 -4.75 -13.94
N TYR A 182 -1.32 -3.57 -13.65
CA TYR A 182 -1.17 -3.09 -12.27
C TYR A 182 -2.52 -2.78 -11.62
N ALA A 183 -3.50 -2.26 -12.35
CA ALA A 183 -4.86 -2.05 -11.84
C ALA A 183 -5.57 -3.37 -11.55
N VAL A 184 -5.43 -4.38 -12.43
CA VAL A 184 -6.00 -5.72 -12.20
C VAL A 184 -5.32 -6.41 -11.02
N ALA A 185 -3.99 -6.30 -10.87
CA ALA A 185 -3.26 -6.85 -9.72
C ALA A 185 -3.76 -6.23 -8.40
N ARG A 186 -3.96 -4.90 -8.38
CA ARG A 186 -4.54 -4.20 -7.23
C ARG A 186 -5.96 -4.71 -6.94
N ALA A 187 -6.82 -4.81 -7.93
CA ALA A 187 -8.19 -5.30 -7.76
C ALA A 187 -8.24 -6.75 -7.24
N ALA A 188 -7.38 -7.63 -7.75
CA ALA A 188 -7.27 -9.00 -7.27
C ALA A 188 -6.80 -9.05 -5.80
N ARG A 189 -5.83 -8.22 -5.42
CA ARG A 189 -5.38 -8.09 -4.04
C ARG A 189 -6.49 -7.56 -3.12
N GLN A 190 -7.24 -6.55 -3.55
CA GLN A 190 -8.39 -6.01 -2.83
C GLN A 190 -9.51 -7.05 -2.64
N ALA A 191 -9.69 -7.91 -3.64
CA ALA A 191 -10.62 -9.05 -3.56
C ALA A 191 -10.11 -10.20 -2.66
N GLY A 192 -8.94 -10.07 -2.02
CA GLY A 192 -8.41 -11.01 -1.03
C GLY A 192 -7.43 -12.04 -1.59
N ALA A 193 -7.02 -11.94 -2.85
CA ALA A 193 -6.04 -12.87 -3.42
C ALA A 193 -4.62 -12.61 -2.89
N GLU A 194 -3.80 -13.67 -2.88
CA GLU A 194 -2.35 -13.58 -2.87
C GLU A 194 -1.88 -13.38 -4.32
N VAL A 195 -1.26 -12.23 -4.61
CA VAL A 195 -0.96 -11.83 -5.98
C VAL A 195 0.53 -11.79 -6.24
N THR A 196 1.00 -12.54 -7.24
CA THR A 196 2.35 -12.45 -7.81
C THR A 196 2.28 -11.83 -9.19
N LEU A 197 2.94 -10.68 -9.38
CA LEU A 197 2.95 -9.90 -10.61
C LEU A 197 4.32 -9.99 -11.29
N VAL A 198 4.43 -10.76 -12.38
CA VAL A 198 5.60 -10.79 -13.25
C VAL A 198 5.53 -9.60 -14.19
N SER A 199 6.41 -8.62 -14.01
CA SER A 199 6.33 -7.33 -14.72
C SER A 199 7.56 -7.03 -15.53
N GLY A 200 7.34 -6.70 -16.81
CA GLY A 200 8.34 -6.06 -17.65
C GLY A 200 8.67 -4.63 -17.18
N PRO A 201 9.59 -3.93 -17.90
CA PRO A 201 10.07 -2.62 -17.51
C PRO A 201 8.96 -1.56 -17.54
N VAL A 202 8.57 -1.06 -16.39
CA VAL A 202 7.60 0.04 -16.23
C VAL A 202 8.01 0.95 -15.08
N GLY A 203 7.64 2.23 -15.15
CA GLY A 203 7.86 3.20 -14.08
C GLY A 203 6.82 3.18 -12.95
N LEU A 204 5.97 2.13 -12.88
CA LEU A 204 4.93 2.02 -11.86
C LEU A 204 5.47 1.35 -10.60
N ALA A 205 5.08 1.86 -9.44
CA ALA A 205 5.28 1.17 -8.17
C ALA A 205 4.39 -0.08 -8.09
N ALA A 206 4.88 -1.13 -7.44
CA ALA A 206 4.04 -2.31 -7.17
C ALA A 206 2.87 -1.93 -6.27
N PRO A 207 1.64 -2.43 -6.52
CA PRO A 207 0.55 -2.23 -5.59
C PRO A 207 0.87 -2.84 -4.23
N GLN A 208 0.35 -2.23 -3.17
CA GLN A 208 0.60 -2.70 -1.80
C GLN A 208 0.16 -4.17 -1.62
N GLY A 209 1.01 -4.98 -1.01
CA GLY A 209 0.75 -6.40 -0.76
C GLY A 209 0.77 -7.29 -2.00
N VAL A 210 1.28 -6.79 -3.15
CA VAL A 210 1.53 -7.56 -4.36
C VAL A 210 3.02 -7.88 -4.48
N GLU A 211 3.37 -9.15 -4.59
CA GLU A 211 4.74 -9.57 -4.90
C GLU A 211 5.05 -9.22 -6.36
N ARG A 212 6.05 -8.36 -6.59
CA ARG A 212 6.49 -8.03 -7.95
C ARG A 212 7.80 -8.74 -8.29
N ILE A 213 7.78 -9.47 -9.41
CA ILE A 213 8.96 -10.06 -10.03
C ILE A 213 9.29 -9.23 -11.27
N ALA A 214 10.38 -8.47 -11.19
CA ALA A 214 10.84 -7.69 -12.34
C ALA A 214 11.59 -8.57 -13.32
N ILE A 215 11.19 -8.51 -14.59
CA ILE A 215 11.84 -9.21 -15.71
C ILE A 215 12.15 -8.22 -16.81
N ARG A 216 12.88 -8.68 -17.83
CA ARG A 216 13.21 -7.83 -18.97
C ARG A 216 12.72 -8.40 -20.29
N SER A 217 13.07 -9.63 -20.61
CA SER A 217 12.74 -10.28 -21.89
C SER A 217 11.51 -11.17 -21.80
N ALA A 218 10.98 -11.60 -22.95
CA ALA A 218 9.93 -12.60 -23.04
C ALA A 218 10.37 -13.94 -22.45
N LEU A 219 11.62 -14.32 -22.63
CA LEU A 219 12.19 -15.54 -22.03
C LEU A 219 12.24 -15.47 -20.50
N ASP A 220 12.64 -14.30 -19.94
CA ASP A 220 12.63 -14.11 -18.49
C ASP A 220 11.20 -14.20 -17.95
N MET A 221 10.24 -13.59 -18.66
CA MET A 221 8.83 -13.66 -18.28
C MET A 221 8.31 -15.08 -18.30
N HIS A 222 8.59 -15.83 -19.37
CA HIS A 222 8.21 -17.24 -19.47
C HIS A 222 8.81 -18.06 -18.32
N ALA A 223 10.11 -17.93 -18.07
CA ALA A 223 10.78 -18.65 -16.98
C ALA A 223 10.18 -18.32 -15.62
N ALA A 224 9.92 -17.03 -15.33
CA ALA A 224 9.34 -16.60 -14.06
C ALA A 224 7.90 -17.09 -13.86
N VAL A 225 7.10 -17.13 -14.94
CA VAL A 225 5.73 -17.64 -14.91
C VAL A 225 5.74 -19.16 -14.71
N MET A 226 6.53 -19.90 -15.50
CA MET A 226 6.57 -21.37 -15.41
C MET A 226 7.07 -21.87 -14.06
N ALA A 227 7.97 -21.14 -13.41
CA ALA A 227 8.46 -21.49 -12.07
C ALA A 227 7.37 -21.40 -10.98
N ARG A 228 6.22 -20.78 -11.26
CA ARG A 228 5.13 -20.53 -10.31
C ARG A 228 3.75 -21.01 -10.78
N ALA A 229 3.66 -21.45 -12.00
CA ALA A 229 2.37 -21.83 -12.63
C ALA A 229 1.65 -22.94 -11.86
N ASP A 230 2.39 -23.93 -11.36
CA ASP A 230 1.81 -25.09 -10.66
C ASP A 230 1.24 -24.71 -9.26
N GLU A 231 1.67 -23.58 -8.70
CA GLU A 231 1.19 -23.09 -7.41
C GLU A 231 0.01 -22.12 -7.52
N ALA A 232 -0.28 -21.64 -8.74
CA ALA A 232 -1.30 -20.63 -8.97
C ALA A 232 -2.68 -21.24 -9.20
N ASP A 233 -3.70 -20.71 -8.51
CA ASP A 233 -5.10 -21.06 -8.80
C ASP A 233 -5.62 -20.37 -10.06
N ILE A 234 -5.12 -19.16 -10.34
CA ILE A 234 -5.58 -18.30 -11.45
C ILE A 234 -4.36 -17.68 -12.14
N PHE A 235 -4.32 -17.76 -13.46
CA PHE A 235 -3.36 -17.04 -14.29
C PHE A 235 -4.05 -15.95 -15.11
N ILE A 236 -3.49 -14.73 -15.11
CA ILE A 236 -4.02 -13.59 -15.87
C ILE A 236 -2.90 -12.99 -16.73
N GLY A 237 -2.94 -13.19 -18.03
CA GLY A 237 -1.98 -12.67 -19.00
C GLY A 237 -2.39 -11.26 -19.47
N VAL A 238 -1.65 -10.21 -19.06
CA VAL A 238 -1.94 -8.81 -19.45
C VAL A 238 -0.69 -8.13 -20.03
N ALA A 239 0.46 -8.82 -20.03
CA ALA A 239 1.70 -8.27 -20.57
C ALA A 239 1.61 -8.04 -22.09
N ALA A 240 2.29 -7.00 -22.56
CA ALA A 240 2.54 -6.77 -23.96
C ALA A 240 3.89 -7.38 -24.32
N VAL A 241 3.89 -8.68 -24.56
CA VAL A 241 5.08 -9.44 -24.95
C VAL A 241 5.46 -9.07 -26.39
N ALA A 242 6.74 -8.88 -26.65
CA ALA A 242 7.24 -8.65 -28.01
C ALA A 242 7.14 -9.95 -28.83
N ASP A 243 6.61 -9.82 -30.06
CA ASP A 243 6.45 -10.95 -30.98
C ASP A 243 7.76 -11.35 -31.66
N TYR A 244 8.76 -10.48 -31.59
CA TYR A 244 10.05 -10.64 -32.26
C TYR A 244 11.22 -10.43 -31.30
N ARG A 245 12.27 -11.18 -31.48
CA ARG A 245 13.55 -11.00 -30.78
C ARG A 245 14.70 -11.12 -31.78
N VAL A 246 15.89 -10.68 -31.42
CA VAL A 246 17.11 -11.00 -32.17
C VAL A 246 17.64 -12.37 -31.76
N ASP A 247 18.09 -13.16 -32.71
CA ASP A 247 18.62 -14.49 -32.45
C ASP A 247 19.84 -14.43 -31.51
N ASN A 248 20.75 -13.49 -31.77
CA ASN A 248 21.95 -13.28 -30.94
C ASN A 248 22.11 -11.79 -30.59
N ALA A 249 21.78 -11.40 -29.37
CA ALA A 249 22.01 -10.04 -28.89
C ALA A 249 23.53 -9.78 -28.79
N ALA A 250 23.98 -8.62 -29.28
CA ALA A 250 25.38 -8.26 -29.23
C ALA A 250 25.81 -7.86 -27.81
N GLU A 251 26.95 -8.38 -27.33
CA GLU A 251 27.50 -8.04 -26.01
C GLU A 251 28.00 -6.59 -25.91
N HIS A 252 28.33 -5.99 -27.08
CA HIS A 252 28.82 -4.62 -27.18
C HIS A 252 27.91 -3.79 -28.10
N LYS A 253 27.89 -2.47 -27.87
CA LYS A 253 27.16 -1.54 -28.75
C LYS A 253 27.62 -1.70 -30.21
N LEU A 254 26.70 -2.06 -31.09
CA LEU A 254 26.96 -2.18 -32.53
C LEU A 254 27.30 -0.80 -33.10
N LYS A 255 28.44 -0.71 -33.79
CA LYS A 255 28.87 0.49 -34.53
C LYS A 255 28.30 0.48 -35.93
N LYS A 256 28.09 1.66 -36.54
CA LYS A 256 27.50 1.81 -37.89
C LYS A 256 28.27 1.07 -39.00
N ASP A 257 29.54 0.75 -38.76
CA ASP A 257 30.46 0.21 -39.79
C ASP A 257 30.58 -1.34 -39.75
N THR A 258 29.86 -2.01 -38.86
CA THR A 258 29.91 -3.47 -38.68
C THR A 258 28.60 -4.12 -39.13
N GLY A 259 28.39 -4.19 -40.45
CA GLY A 259 27.56 -5.23 -41.08
C GLY A 259 26.10 -5.44 -40.68
N GLY A 260 25.38 -4.44 -40.16
CA GLY A 260 23.94 -4.55 -40.04
C GLY A 260 23.43 -4.96 -38.65
N ILE A 261 22.11 -4.98 -38.49
CA ILE A 261 21.39 -5.49 -37.31
C ILE A 261 21.35 -7.04 -37.41
N PRO A 262 21.54 -7.77 -36.30
CA PRO A 262 21.33 -9.22 -36.26
C PRO A 262 19.96 -9.64 -36.80
N PRO A 263 19.81 -10.86 -37.34
CA PRO A 263 18.52 -11.38 -37.77
C PRO A 263 17.49 -11.27 -36.61
N ILE A 264 16.27 -10.93 -36.98
CA ILE A 264 15.11 -10.85 -36.06
C ILE A 264 14.24 -12.07 -36.35
N GLU A 265 14.03 -12.89 -35.34
CA GLU A 265 13.09 -14.01 -35.34
C GLU A 265 11.75 -13.59 -34.72
#